data_1831d93121032f93bda8855da62835ee
#
_entry.id   1831d93121032f93bda8855da62835ee
#
_cell.length_a   1.000
_cell.length_b   1.000
_cell.length_c   1.000
_cell.angle_alpha   90.00
_cell.angle_beta   90.00
_cell.angle_gamma   90.00
#
_symmetry.space_group_name_H-M   'P 1'
#
loop_
_entity.id
_entity.type
_entity.pdbx_description
1 polymer ?
#
loop_
_entity_poly.entity_id
_entity_poly.type
_entity_poly.pdbx_seq_one_letter_code
_entity_poly.pdbx_strand_id
1 'polypeptide(L)'
;MTQLDYIVDVTGGRGGKVYLILGQQRTAIIDCGMAYCADRLIQNIQQVLGNKTLDYIFITHSHYDHVGGMPYIKEQWPACRVLGAQYAQRVFASTSALKTIRQLGEQAAALYGAAGIMPYGETLLRVDTVVSDGTCIDLGGVRVKVIATPGHTKC
;
A
#
# COMPACT_ATOMS: atom_id res chain seq x y z
N MET A 1 20.84 6.70 -16.64
CA MET A 1 19.52 6.44 -16.03
C MET A 1 18.63 7.62 -16.35
N THR A 2 17.60 7.44 -17.16
CA THR A 2 16.58 8.44 -17.37
C THR A 2 15.79 8.64 -16.07
N GLN A 3 15.25 9.81 -15.83
CA GLN A 3 14.64 10.25 -14.55
C GLN A 3 13.44 9.41 -14.08
N LEU A 4 13.03 8.37 -14.79
CA LEU A 4 11.87 7.50 -14.50
C LEU A 4 12.23 6.03 -14.19
N ASP A 5 13.49 5.64 -14.26
CA ASP A 5 13.90 4.23 -14.06
C ASP A 5 13.78 3.76 -12.60
N TYR A 6 13.44 4.68 -11.68
CA TYR A 6 13.26 4.37 -10.25
C TYR A 6 11.80 4.18 -9.81
N ILE A 7 10.82 4.34 -10.71
CA ILE A 7 9.39 4.10 -10.44
C ILE A 7 8.90 2.98 -11.35
N VAL A 8 8.39 1.91 -10.75
CA VAL A 8 7.94 0.71 -11.47
C VAL A 8 6.48 0.40 -11.09
N ASP A 9 5.61 0.19 -12.08
CA ASP A 9 4.26 -0.33 -11.85
C ASP A 9 4.37 -1.82 -11.48
N VAL A 10 3.99 -2.15 -10.25
CA VAL A 10 4.00 -3.52 -9.72
C VAL A 10 2.60 -4.04 -9.43
N THR A 11 1.57 -3.38 -9.94
CA THR A 11 0.16 -3.73 -9.73
C THR A 11 -0.11 -5.21 -9.99
N GLY A 12 -0.77 -5.87 -9.04
CA GLY A 12 -1.02 -7.31 -9.09
C GLY A 12 -2.21 -7.73 -9.97
N GLY A 13 -3.17 -6.83 -10.20
CA GLY A 13 -4.40 -7.14 -10.93
C GLY A 13 -5.23 -5.90 -11.22
N ARG A 14 -6.51 -6.09 -11.53
CA ARG A 14 -7.45 -4.98 -11.73
C ARG A 14 -7.77 -4.30 -10.41
N GLY A 15 -7.97 -2.99 -10.45
CA GLY A 15 -8.29 -2.15 -9.30
C GLY A 15 -7.21 -1.12 -9.02
N GLY A 16 -6.90 -0.86 -7.75
CA GLY A 16 -5.94 0.14 -7.34
C GLY A 16 -4.54 -0.10 -7.88
N LYS A 17 -3.91 0.94 -8.39
CA LYS A 17 -2.53 0.91 -8.89
C LYS A 17 -1.54 0.90 -7.73
N VAL A 18 -0.42 0.22 -7.94
CA VAL A 18 0.71 0.18 -6.99
C VAL A 18 2.01 0.48 -7.72
N TYR A 19 2.73 1.47 -7.23
CA TYR A 19 4.02 1.85 -7.77
C TYR A 19 5.14 1.60 -6.76
N LEU A 20 6.19 0.90 -7.20
CA LEU A 20 7.41 0.70 -6.42
C LEU A 20 8.41 1.81 -6.75
N ILE A 21 8.97 2.43 -5.72
CA ILE A 21 10.01 3.46 -5.82
C ILE A 21 11.32 2.88 -5.31
N LEU A 22 12.35 2.94 -6.15
CA LEU A 22 13.69 2.44 -5.87
C LEU A 22 14.63 3.61 -5.55
N GLY A 23 14.81 3.92 -4.27
CA GLY A 23 15.90 4.79 -3.84
C GLY A 23 17.22 4.03 -3.75
N GLN A 24 18.31 4.77 -3.57
CA GLN A 24 19.64 4.17 -3.39
C GLN A 24 19.80 3.47 -2.03
N GLN A 25 19.13 4.00 -0.99
CA GLN A 25 19.23 3.52 0.40
C GLN A 25 17.96 2.82 0.88
N ARG A 26 16.80 3.25 0.40
CA ARG A 26 15.48 2.79 0.83
C ARG A 26 14.58 2.55 -0.36
N THR A 27 13.60 1.69 -0.17
CA THR A 27 12.56 1.39 -1.16
C THR A 27 11.18 1.67 -0.57
N ALA A 28 10.23 2.00 -1.42
CA ALA A 28 8.88 2.29 -0.98
C ALA A 28 7.87 1.83 -2.04
N ILE A 29 6.65 1.50 -1.61
CA ILE A 29 5.50 1.41 -2.51
C ILE A 29 4.51 2.53 -2.21
N ILE A 30 3.77 2.94 -3.24
CA ILE A 30 2.60 3.80 -3.12
C ILE A 30 1.37 2.93 -3.30
N ASP A 31 0.54 2.88 -2.25
CA ASP A 31 -0.62 2.02 -2.09
C ASP A 31 -0.31 0.51 -2.10
N CYS A 32 -1.33 -0.29 -1.87
CA CYS A 32 -1.21 -1.75 -1.71
C CYS A 32 -2.18 -2.52 -2.62
N GLY A 33 -2.97 -1.83 -3.45
CA GLY A 33 -3.92 -2.46 -4.33
C GLY A 33 -4.99 -3.29 -3.61
N MET A 34 -5.51 -4.27 -4.31
CA MET A 34 -6.61 -5.12 -3.86
C MET A 34 -6.14 -6.40 -3.18
N ALA A 35 -6.91 -6.87 -2.21
CA ALA A 35 -6.64 -8.10 -1.46
C ALA A 35 -6.60 -9.36 -2.36
N TYR A 36 -7.51 -9.47 -3.32
CA TYR A 36 -7.66 -10.69 -4.15
C TYR A 36 -6.44 -11.00 -5.02
N CYS A 37 -5.62 -10.00 -5.33
CA CYS A 37 -4.42 -10.14 -6.18
C CYS A 37 -3.12 -9.81 -5.44
N ALA A 38 -3.14 -9.88 -4.10
CA ALA A 38 -1.99 -9.56 -3.26
C ALA A 38 -0.79 -10.48 -3.53
N ASP A 39 -1.01 -11.77 -3.79
CA ASP A 39 0.06 -12.71 -4.14
C ASP A 39 0.82 -12.27 -5.39
N ARG A 40 0.09 -11.87 -6.42
CA ARG A 40 0.70 -11.38 -7.66
C ARG A 40 1.45 -10.07 -7.43
N LEU A 41 0.87 -9.17 -6.63
CA LEU A 41 1.52 -7.93 -6.23
C LEU A 41 2.85 -8.21 -5.53
N ILE A 42 2.85 -9.11 -4.54
CA ILE A 42 4.07 -9.51 -3.79
C ILE A 42 5.12 -10.09 -4.74
N GLN A 43 4.74 -10.98 -5.65
CA GLN A 43 5.64 -11.54 -6.65
C GLN A 43 6.26 -10.45 -7.54
N ASN A 44 5.46 -9.48 -8.01
CA ASN A 44 5.95 -8.37 -8.83
C ASN A 44 6.94 -7.50 -8.03
N ILE A 45 6.63 -7.19 -6.77
CA ILE A 45 7.53 -6.44 -5.88
C ILE A 45 8.85 -7.20 -5.70
N GLN A 46 8.79 -8.49 -5.35
CA GLN A 46 9.97 -9.33 -5.14
C GLN A 46 10.86 -9.39 -6.38
N GLN A 47 10.26 -9.55 -7.56
CA GLN A 47 10.98 -9.59 -8.83
C GLN A 47 11.78 -8.31 -9.09
N VAL A 48 11.21 -7.15 -8.77
CA VAL A 48 11.88 -5.85 -8.96
C VAL A 48 12.90 -5.56 -7.86
N LEU A 49 12.58 -5.90 -6.60
CA LEU A 49 13.49 -5.69 -5.47
C LEU A 49 14.74 -6.55 -5.52
N GLY A 50 14.64 -7.78 -6.05
CA GLY A 50 15.72 -8.76 -5.98
C GLY A 50 16.10 -9.05 -4.51
N ASN A 51 17.33 -8.70 -4.14
CA ASN A 51 17.85 -8.89 -2.77
C ASN A 51 17.59 -7.71 -1.83
N LYS A 52 16.91 -6.65 -2.30
CA LYS A 52 16.54 -5.51 -1.45
C LYS A 52 15.29 -5.82 -0.63
N THR A 53 15.11 -5.10 0.47
CA THR A 53 13.88 -5.17 1.27
C THR A 53 12.91 -4.05 0.90
N LEU A 54 11.65 -4.18 1.28
CA LEU A 54 10.68 -3.10 1.22
C LEU A 54 10.71 -2.34 2.56
N ASP A 55 11.04 -1.05 2.53
CA ASP A 55 11.16 -0.23 3.74
C ASP A 55 9.88 0.49 4.11
N TYR A 56 9.16 1.02 3.11
CA TYR A 56 7.99 1.87 3.34
C TYR A 56 6.80 1.51 2.45
N ILE A 57 5.62 1.70 3.01
CA ILE A 57 4.34 1.77 2.31
C ILE A 57 3.79 3.18 2.53
N PHE A 58 3.60 3.96 1.47
CA PHE A 58 2.83 5.19 1.52
C PHE A 58 1.42 4.89 1.06
N ILE A 59 0.42 5.16 1.88
CA ILE A 59 -0.97 5.04 1.47
C ILE A 59 -1.54 6.41 1.13
N THR A 60 -2.16 6.51 -0.05
CA THR A 60 -2.83 7.74 -0.46
C THR A 60 -4.09 7.97 0.35
N HIS A 61 -4.86 6.92 0.60
CA HIS A 61 -6.06 6.93 1.44
C HIS A 61 -6.48 5.50 1.82
N SER A 62 -7.53 5.38 2.65
CA SER A 62 -7.91 4.14 3.32
C SER A 62 -8.97 3.28 2.60
N HIS A 63 -9.26 3.52 1.32
CA HIS A 63 -10.20 2.68 0.58
C HIS A 63 -9.62 1.29 0.27
N TYR A 64 -10.51 0.30 0.23
CA TYR A 64 -10.18 -1.13 0.13
C TYR A 64 -9.32 -1.50 -1.10
N ASP A 65 -9.47 -0.77 -2.20
CA ASP A 65 -8.71 -0.96 -3.44
C ASP A 65 -7.31 -0.33 -3.40
N HIS A 66 -7.00 0.43 -2.35
CA HIS A 66 -5.68 1.01 -2.10
C HIS A 66 -4.94 0.35 -0.92
N VAL A 67 -5.68 -0.25 0.01
CA VAL A 67 -5.08 -0.84 1.22
C VAL A 67 -5.30 -2.35 1.35
N GLY A 68 -6.07 -2.96 0.45
CA GLY A 68 -6.45 -4.37 0.56
C GLY A 68 -5.27 -5.34 0.59
N GLY A 69 -4.20 -5.05 -0.12
CA GLY A 69 -2.98 -5.86 -0.13
C GLY A 69 -2.06 -5.65 1.09
N MET A 70 -2.28 -4.59 1.89
CA MET A 70 -1.38 -4.21 3.00
C MET A 70 -1.11 -5.35 3.99
N PRO A 71 -2.10 -6.11 4.48
CA PRO A 71 -1.84 -7.18 5.45
C PRO A 71 -0.85 -8.22 4.92
N TYR A 72 -1.02 -8.65 3.68
CA TYR A 72 -0.17 -9.67 3.05
C TYR A 72 1.26 -9.14 2.80
N ILE A 73 1.38 -7.86 2.41
CA ILE A 73 2.68 -7.19 2.26
C ILE A 73 3.38 -7.10 3.61
N LYS A 74 2.67 -6.78 4.69
CA LYS A 74 3.22 -6.72 6.05
C LYS A 74 3.64 -8.09 6.57
N GLU A 75 2.98 -9.16 6.18
CA GLU A 75 3.40 -10.54 6.50
C GLU A 75 4.71 -10.89 5.78
N GLN A 76 4.86 -10.50 4.52
CA GLN A 76 6.08 -10.73 3.73
C GLN A 76 7.25 -9.86 4.18
N TRP A 77 7.01 -8.59 4.54
CA TRP A 77 8.00 -7.63 5.03
C TRP A 77 7.57 -7.03 6.37
N PRO A 78 7.71 -7.76 7.50
CA PRO A 78 7.21 -7.31 8.81
C PRO A 78 7.82 -6.00 9.30
N ALA A 79 9.06 -5.71 8.92
CA ALA A 79 9.77 -4.48 9.28
C ALA A 79 9.34 -3.26 8.45
N CYS A 80 8.61 -3.46 7.35
CA CYS A 80 8.12 -2.39 6.51
C CYS A 80 7.16 -1.47 7.29
N ARG A 81 7.37 -0.15 7.18
CA ARG A 81 6.56 0.85 7.90
C ARG A 81 5.52 1.47 6.99
N VAL A 82 4.29 1.55 7.49
CA VAL A 82 3.16 2.20 6.79
C VAL A 82 3.09 3.66 7.18
N LEU A 83 3.17 4.54 6.18
CA LEU A 83 3.02 5.99 6.30
C LEU A 83 1.69 6.41 5.66
N GLY A 84 0.92 7.20 6.39
CA GLY A 84 -0.40 7.64 5.91
C GLY A 84 -0.92 8.82 6.71
N ALA A 85 -2.04 9.40 6.27
CA ALA A 85 -2.69 10.49 6.94
C ALA A 85 -3.29 10.06 8.30
N GLN A 86 -3.42 11.02 9.22
CA GLN A 86 -4.08 10.77 10.51
C GLN A 86 -5.52 10.26 10.34
N TYR A 87 -6.22 10.67 9.29
CA TYR A 87 -7.56 10.16 9.02
C TYR A 87 -7.55 8.65 8.72
N ALA A 88 -6.61 8.17 7.92
CA ALA A 88 -6.45 6.73 7.67
C ALA A 88 -6.16 5.94 8.96
N GLN A 89 -5.32 6.49 9.85
CA GLN A 89 -5.07 5.88 11.16
C GLN A 89 -6.35 5.73 11.98
N ARG A 90 -7.24 6.73 11.97
CA ARG A 90 -8.54 6.67 12.65
C ARG A 90 -9.48 5.64 12.01
N VAL A 91 -9.49 5.55 10.68
CA VAL A 91 -10.28 4.54 9.95
C VAL A 91 -9.86 3.13 10.37
N PHE A 92 -8.57 2.84 10.41
CA PHE A 92 -8.07 1.52 10.82
C PHE A 92 -8.25 1.21 12.31
N ALA A 93 -8.51 2.20 13.16
CA ALA A 93 -8.90 1.99 14.55
C ALA A 93 -10.40 1.61 14.71
N SER A 94 -11.18 1.69 13.64
CA SER A 94 -12.62 1.40 13.67
C SER A 94 -12.90 -0.03 13.20
N THR A 95 -13.43 -0.87 14.08
CA THR A 95 -13.84 -2.26 13.77
C THR A 95 -14.84 -2.32 12.60
N SER A 96 -15.80 -1.38 12.55
CA SER A 96 -16.77 -1.33 11.47
C SER A 96 -16.13 -0.99 10.13
N ALA A 97 -15.14 -0.08 10.10
CA ALA A 97 -14.41 0.25 8.90
C ALA A 97 -13.56 -0.92 8.41
N LEU A 98 -12.86 -1.62 9.30
CA LEU A 98 -12.09 -2.83 8.96
C LEU A 98 -12.99 -3.92 8.36
N LYS A 99 -14.17 -4.13 8.94
CA LYS A 99 -15.17 -5.07 8.40
C LYS A 99 -15.62 -4.66 7.00
N THR A 100 -15.88 -3.38 6.77
CA THR A 100 -16.26 -2.85 5.46
C THR A 100 -15.14 -3.04 4.43
N ILE A 101 -13.89 -2.76 4.78
CA ILE A 101 -12.73 -2.98 3.89
C ILE A 101 -12.65 -4.44 3.47
N ARG A 102 -12.78 -5.38 4.41
CA ARG A 102 -12.81 -6.83 4.11
C ARG A 102 -13.96 -7.20 3.18
N GLN A 103 -15.18 -6.78 3.50
CA GLN A 103 -16.38 -7.09 2.73
C GLN A 103 -16.29 -6.57 1.29
N LEU A 104 -15.82 -5.34 1.10
CA LEU A 104 -15.61 -4.77 -0.23
C LEU A 104 -14.49 -5.49 -1.00
N GLY A 105 -13.45 -5.94 -0.32
CA GLY A 105 -12.40 -6.77 -0.89
C GLY A 105 -12.93 -8.12 -1.40
N GLU A 106 -13.81 -8.78 -0.64
CA GLU A 106 -14.48 -10.03 -1.03
C GLU A 106 -15.42 -9.83 -2.23
N GLN A 107 -16.18 -8.74 -2.23
CA GLN A 107 -17.04 -8.38 -3.37
C GLN A 107 -16.23 -8.10 -4.64
N ALA A 108 -15.11 -7.41 -4.51
CA ALA A 108 -14.21 -7.15 -5.63
C ALA A 108 -13.59 -8.45 -6.17
N ALA A 109 -13.20 -9.38 -5.29
CA ALA A 109 -12.69 -10.69 -5.70
C ALA A 109 -13.74 -11.41 -6.57
N ALA A 110 -14.99 -11.46 -6.15
CA ALA A 110 -16.08 -12.06 -6.91
C ALA A 110 -16.30 -11.35 -8.26
N LEU A 111 -16.29 -10.01 -8.26
CA LEU A 111 -16.47 -9.20 -9.48
C LEU A 111 -15.37 -9.46 -10.52
N TYR A 112 -14.15 -9.69 -10.08
CA TYR A 112 -13.00 -9.94 -10.95
C TYR A 112 -12.73 -11.44 -11.22
N GLY A 113 -13.63 -12.31 -10.79
CA GLY A 113 -13.55 -13.75 -11.07
C GLY A 113 -12.52 -14.50 -10.23
N ALA A 114 -12.10 -13.92 -9.10
CA ALA A 114 -11.23 -14.60 -8.14
C ALA A 114 -12.03 -15.46 -7.16
N ALA A 115 -11.40 -16.50 -6.61
CA ALA A 115 -12.04 -17.43 -5.67
C ALA A 115 -12.37 -16.80 -4.30
N GLY A 116 -11.85 -15.60 -4.02
CA GLY A 116 -12.02 -14.88 -2.76
C GLY A 116 -10.75 -14.16 -2.36
N ILE A 117 -10.66 -13.78 -1.11
CA ILE A 117 -9.45 -13.23 -0.50
C ILE A 117 -8.93 -14.20 0.56
N MET A 118 -7.62 -14.27 0.74
CA MET A 118 -7.04 -15.05 1.81
C MET A 118 -7.33 -14.42 3.18
N PRO A 119 -7.48 -15.22 4.25
CA PRO A 119 -7.58 -14.68 5.60
C PRO A 119 -6.35 -13.84 5.96
N TYR A 120 -6.57 -12.76 6.69
CA TYR A 120 -5.49 -11.91 7.20
C TYR A 120 -5.81 -11.37 8.59
N GLY A 121 -4.77 -10.99 9.33
CA GLY A 121 -4.91 -10.31 10.62
C GLY A 121 -5.29 -8.84 10.43
N GLU A 122 -6.45 -8.42 10.96
CA GLU A 122 -6.94 -7.04 10.81
C GLU A 122 -6.01 -6.00 11.46
N THR A 123 -5.22 -6.39 12.46
CA THR A 123 -4.22 -5.53 13.11
C THR A 123 -3.07 -5.11 12.17
N LEU A 124 -2.93 -5.76 11.02
CA LEU A 124 -1.96 -5.40 9.99
C LEU A 124 -2.42 -4.23 9.12
N LEU A 125 -3.73 -3.92 9.11
CA LEU A 125 -4.27 -2.68 8.56
C LEU A 125 -4.06 -1.55 9.59
N ARG A 126 -2.96 -0.83 9.44
CA ARG A 126 -2.59 0.25 10.36
C ARG A 126 -1.67 1.27 9.69
N VAL A 127 -1.59 2.46 10.27
CA VAL A 127 -0.59 3.47 9.98
C VAL A 127 0.44 3.44 11.10
N ASP A 128 1.70 3.13 10.76
CA ASP A 128 2.81 3.11 11.73
C ASP A 128 3.36 4.52 11.98
N THR A 129 3.31 5.38 10.97
CA THR A 129 3.77 6.78 11.06
C THR A 129 2.77 7.70 10.37
N VAL A 130 2.22 8.64 11.12
CA VAL A 130 1.36 9.68 10.55
C VAL A 130 2.22 10.71 9.81
N VAL A 131 1.82 11.04 8.58
CA VAL A 131 2.43 12.07 7.75
C VAL A 131 1.39 13.14 7.41
N SER A 132 1.87 14.35 7.15
CA SER A 132 1.03 15.51 6.84
C SER A 132 1.57 16.26 5.62
N ASP A 133 0.83 17.27 5.18
CA ASP A 133 1.26 18.13 4.08
C ASP A 133 2.67 18.67 4.28
N GLY A 134 3.48 18.61 3.24
CA GLY A 134 4.87 19.05 3.26
C GLY A 134 5.87 18.03 3.84
N THR A 135 5.43 16.92 4.48
CA THR A 135 6.33 15.87 4.93
C THR A 135 7.16 15.35 3.75
N CYS A 136 8.47 15.25 3.95
CA CYS A 136 9.40 14.78 2.93
C CYS A 136 10.23 13.61 3.47
N ILE A 137 10.23 12.49 2.75
CA ILE A 137 10.97 11.28 3.10
C ILE A 137 12.04 11.05 2.04
N ASP A 138 13.31 10.99 2.47
CA ASP A 138 14.44 10.71 1.61
C ASP A 138 14.67 9.19 1.52
N LEU A 139 14.69 8.67 0.28
CA LEU A 139 14.97 7.26 -0.02
C LEU A 139 16.43 7.04 -0.50
N GLY A 140 17.27 8.09 -0.43
CA GLY A 140 18.60 8.10 -1.01
C GLY A 140 18.54 8.42 -2.51
N GLY A 141 18.77 9.70 -2.83
CA GLY A 141 18.72 10.22 -4.20
C GLY A 141 17.31 10.43 -4.79
N VAL A 142 16.29 9.88 -4.14
CA VAL A 142 14.87 10.08 -4.47
C VAL A 142 14.14 10.54 -3.22
N ARG A 143 13.32 11.56 -3.31
CA ARG A 143 12.51 12.08 -2.19
C ARG A 143 11.04 11.98 -2.50
N VAL A 144 10.27 11.46 -1.54
CA VAL A 144 8.81 11.42 -1.56
C VAL A 144 8.28 12.59 -0.75
N LYS A 145 7.59 13.51 -1.40
CA LYS A 145 6.92 14.65 -0.73
C LYS A 145 5.44 14.38 -0.61
N VAL A 146 4.90 14.51 0.59
CA VAL A 146 3.47 14.41 0.86
C VAL A 146 2.79 15.73 0.51
N ILE A 147 1.71 15.67 -0.26
CA ILE A 147 0.83 16.80 -0.59
C ILE A 147 -0.58 16.41 -0.19
N ALA A 148 -1.17 17.14 0.75
CA ALA A 148 -2.54 16.89 1.17
C ALA A 148 -3.53 17.32 0.07
N THR A 149 -4.38 16.40 -0.37
CA THR A 149 -5.38 16.62 -1.41
C THR A 149 -6.76 16.13 -0.94
N PRO A 150 -7.33 16.72 0.13
CA PRO A 150 -8.63 16.29 0.65
C PRO A 150 -9.73 16.55 -0.39
N GLY A 151 -10.73 15.67 -0.42
CA GLY A 151 -11.85 15.74 -1.36
C GLY A 151 -12.56 14.41 -1.50
N HIS A 152 -12.00 13.49 -2.26
CA HIS A 152 -12.49 12.11 -2.39
C HIS A 152 -12.54 11.38 -1.04
N THR A 153 -11.53 11.60 -0.19
CA THR A 153 -11.50 11.24 1.24
C THR A 153 -10.98 12.43 2.05
N LYS A 154 -10.87 12.24 3.38
CA LYS A 154 -10.24 13.22 4.28
C LYS A 154 -8.75 12.95 4.51
N CYS A 155 -8.18 12.03 3.73
CA CYS A 155 -6.74 11.77 3.77
C CYS A 155 -5.94 12.82 3.02
#